data_7222c589add33eeaef6c2aff0e1ec028
#
_entry.id   7222c589add33eeaef6c2aff0e1ec028
#
_cell.length_a   1.000
_cell.length_b   1.000
_cell.length_c   1.000
_cell.angle_alpha   90.00
_cell.angle_beta   90.00
_cell.angle_gamma   90.00
#
_symmetry.space_group_name_H-M   'P 1'
#
loop_
_entity.id
_entity.type
_entity.pdbx_description
1 polymer ?
#
loop_
_entity_poly.entity_id
_entity_poly.type
_entity_poly.pdbx_seq_one_letter_code
_entity_poly.pdbx_strand_id
1 'polypeptide(L)'
;MRILLVGAGGVGAAFAAIAARRDFFETVVVTDYDLARAESAAAVDGRFVAAQVDASSSESVAALVREHRITHVMNAVDPRFVMPIFDGAYAGGADYLDMAMSLSKPHPESPYSQVGVKLGDEQFAKAGDWESAGRLALCGIGVEPGLSDVFARYAADHLFDEIDELGVRDGANLTVEGPDGSPAFAPSFSIWTTIEECLNPPVVWEKERGWFTTEPFSEPEVFDFPDGIGAVECVNVEHEEVLLMPRWVDAERVTFKYGLGEEFIDVLKVLHKVGLDRTDTVRVGGVEVSPRDVVAACLPDPATLGDRMRGKTCAGLQVTGTGKDGQPRSTYLYHVVDNEWSMWEYGHQCVVWQTAVNPVVALELLANGTWSGAGVLGPEAFDAEPFLDLLRDHGAPWGQRDD
;
A
#
# COMPACT_ATOMS: atom_id res chain seq x y z
N MET A 1 18.50 10.53 11.08
CA MET A 1 17.14 10.00 11.27
C MET A 1 17.20 8.75 12.15
N ARG A 2 16.22 8.53 13.02
CA ARG A 2 16.04 7.34 13.85
C ARG A 2 14.65 6.79 13.62
N ILE A 3 14.53 5.56 13.15
CA ILE A 3 13.28 4.98 12.64
C ILE A 3 12.79 3.89 13.58
N LEU A 4 11.49 3.88 13.90
CA LEU A 4 10.79 2.75 14.48
C LEU A 4 10.00 2.05 13.35
N LEU A 5 10.43 0.86 12.98
CA LEU A 5 9.69 0.00 12.07
C LEU A 5 8.75 -0.89 12.89
N VAL A 6 7.45 -0.70 12.72
CA VAL A 6 6.42 -1.50 13.39
C VAL A 6 5.91 -2.56 12.41
N GLY A 7 6.17 -3.82 12.74
CA GLY A 7 5.89 -4.98 11.89
C GLY A 7 7.15 -5.51 11.20
N ALA A 8 7.52 -6.77 11.48
CA ALA A 8 8.62 -7.50 10.86
C ALA A 8 8.10 -8.69 10.02
N GLY A 9 6.90 -8.56 9.44
CA GLY A 9 6.37 -9.46 8.43
C GLY A 9 7.08 -9.32 7.10
N GLY A 10 6.50 -9.82 6.01
CA GLY A 10 7.13 -9.78 4.67
C GLY A 10 7.59 -8.39 4.26
N VAL A 11 6.69 -7.40 4.32
CA VAL A 11 6.99 -6.01 3.91
C VAL A 11 8.00 -5.35 4.85
N GLY A 12 7.85 -5.53 6.18
CA GLY A 12 8.81 -4.97 7.14
C GLY A 12 10.21 -5.56 7.01
N ALA A 13 10.32 -6.87 6.75
CA ALA A 13 11.60 -7.52 6.49
C ALA A 13 12.24 -7.05 5.17
N ALA A 14 11.44 -6.85 4.12
CA ALA A 14 11.91 -6.27 2.86
C ALA A 14 12.35 -4.81 3.04
N PHE A 15 11.59 -4.01 3.79
CA PHE A 15 12.00 -2.66 4.16
C PHE A 15 13.38 -2.65 4.84
N ALA A 16 13.59 -3.53 5.82
CA ALA A 16 14.88 -3.65 6.50
C ALA A 16 16.02 -4.02 5.54
N ALA A 17 15.80 -4.98 4.63
CA ALA A 17 16.78 -5.39 3.63
C ALA A 17 17.14 -4.27 2.64
N ILE A 18 16.15 -3.46 2.23
CA ILE A 18 16.36 -2.32 1.33
C ILE A 18 17.07 -1.18 2.08
N ALA A 19 16.59 -0.81 3.26
CA ALA A 19 17.17 0.27 4.06
C ALA A 19 18.61 -0.03 4.48
N ALA A 20 18.98 -1.30 4.74
CA ALA A 20 20.35 -1.69 5.08
C ALA A 20 21.39 -1.29 4.03
N ARG A 21 20.99 -1.09 2.78
CA ARG A 21 21.86 -0.64 1.66
C ARG A 21 22.03 0.86 1.57
N ARG A 22 21.40 1.63 2.48
CA ARG A 22 21.37 3.09 2.46
C ARG A 22 21.98 3.68 3.74
N ASP A 23 22.42 4.94 3.70
CA ASP A 23 23.14 5.61 4.79
C ASP A 23 22.40 6.83 5.38
N PHE A 24 21.12 7.03 5.06
CA PHE A 24 20.34 8.21 5.48
C PHE A 24 19.86 8.17 6.94
N PHE A 25 19.99 7.05 7.64
CA PHE A 25 19.53 6.87 9.02
C PHE A 25 20.69 6.49 9.97
N GLU A 26 20.51 6.79 11.25
CA GLU A 26 21.42 6.41 12.33
C GLU A 26 21.12 5.00 12.86
N THR A 27 19.84 4.71 13.07
CA THR A 27 19.37 3.40 13.56
C THR A 27 17.94 3.13 13.11
N VAL A 28 17.62 1.85 12.95
CA VAL A 28 16.25 1.35 12.80
C VAL A 28 15.97 0.42 13.98
N VAL A 29 14.92 0.72 14.76
CA VAL A 29 14.37 -0.20 15.77
C VAL A 29 13.28 -1.01 15.08
N VAL A 30 13.58 -2.26 14.79
CA VAL A 30 12.65 -3.22 14.16
C VAL A 30 11.80 -3.87 15.23
N THR A 31 10.48 -3.79 15.09
CA THR A 31 9.58 -4.30 16.12
C THR A 31 8.49 -5.20 15.55
N ASP A 32 8.09 -6.16 16.36
CA ASP A 32 6.98 -7.08 16.08
C ASP A 32 6.37 -7.54 17.42
N TYR A 33 5.16 -8.10 17.40
CA TYR A 33 4.61 -8.79 18.58
C TYR A 33 5.38 -10.08 18.89
N ASP A 34 6.00 -10.68 17.87
CA ASP A 34 6.93 -11.80 17.97
C ASP A 34 8.37 -11.28 17.87
N LEU A 35 9.06 -11.25 19.00
CA LEU A 35 10.44 -10.77 19.09
C LEU A 35 11.39 -11.53 18.13
N ALA A 36 11.16 -12.84 17.90
CA ALA A 36 12.02 -13.61 17.01
C ALA A 36 11.94 -13.14 15.55
N ARG A 37 10.76 -12.68 15.10
CA ARG A 37 10.61 -12.04 13.78
C ARG A 37 11.39 -10.72 13.72
N ALA A 38 11.26 -9.88 14.74
CA ALA A 38 12.00 -8.62 14.83
C ALA A 38 13.53 -8.85 14.84
N GLU A 39 14.02 -9.84 15.60
CA GLU A 39 15.44 -10.23 15.64
C GLU A 39 15.93 -10.72 14.26
N SER A 40 15.14 -11.52 13.57
CA SER A 40 15.47 -12.02 12.24
C SER A 40 15.59 -10.88 11.22
N ALA A 41 14.64 -9.95 11.19
CA ALA A 41 14.65 -8.81 10.28
C ALA A 41 15.76 -7.80 10.64
N ALA A 42 16.08 -7.63 11.92
CA ALA A 42 17.14 -6.74 12.36
C ALA A 42 18.56 -7.30 12.11
N ALA A 43 18.70 -8.60 11.89
CA ALA A 43 20.02 -9.23 11.71
C ALA A 43 20.75 -8.83 10.42
N VAL A 44 20.07 -8.12 9.49
CA VAL A 44 20.63 -7.74 8.18
C VAL A 44 21.66 -6.61 8.27
N ASP A 45 21.65 -5.79 9.34
CA ASP A 45 22.59 -4.66 9.50
C ASP A 45 22.86 -4.38 10.99
N GLY A 46 24.09 -4.06 11.34
CA GLY A 46 24.50 -3.74 12.71
C GLY A 46 23.92 -2.41 13.27
N ARG A 47 23.30 -1.58 12.43
CA ARG A 47 22.58 -0.37 12.84
C ARG A 47 21.13 -0.67 13.28
N PHE A 48 20.68 -1.91 13.12
CA PHE A 48 19.31 -2.33 13.46
C PHE A 48 19.26 -2.94 14.87
N VAL A 49 18.21 -2.64 15.58
CA VAL A 49 17.95 -3.12 16.95
C VAL A 49 16.56 -3.76 16.98
N ALA A 50 16.46 -4.98 17.50
CA ALA A 50 15.17 -5.63 17.65
C ALA A 50 14.51 -5.25 19.00
N ALA A 51 13.19 -5.05 18.97
CA ALA A 51 12.39 -4.87 20.18
C ALA A 51 10.99 -5.49 19.98
N GLN A 52 10.30 -5.77 21.09
CA GLN A 52 8.92 -6.24 21.04
C GLN A 52 7.95 -5.08 21.17
N VAL A 53 6.83 -5.10 20.43
CA VAL A 53 5.76 -4.11 20.53
C VAL A 53 4.39 -4.76 20.47
N ASP A 54 3.46 -4.23 21.26
CA ASP A 54 2.03 -4.43 21.04
C ASP A 54 1.50 -3.27 20.17
N ALA A 55 1.32 -3.53 18.88
CA ALA A 55 0.85 -2.55 17.91
C ALA A 55 -0.61 -2.10 18.14
N SER A 56 -1.38 -2.82 18.96
CA SER A 56 -2.74 -2.41 19.36
C SER A 56 -2.76 -1.34 20.48
N SER A 57 -1.59 -1.07 21.08
CA SER A 57 -1.43 -0.11 22.18
C SER A 57 -0.63 1.12 21.74
N SER A 58 -1.31 2.26 21.62
CA SER A 58 -0.65 3.54 21.34
C SER A 58 0.37 3.93 22.42
N GLU A 59 0.13 3.53 23.69
CA GLU A 59 1.07 3.77 24.78
C GLU A 59 2.36 2.95 24.61
N SER A 60 2.26 1.68 24.16
CA SER A 60 3.41 0.81 23.86
C SER A 60 4.27 1.42 22.76
N VAL A 61 3.66 1.86 21.65
CA VAL A 61 4.36 2.54 20.55
C VAL A 61 5.01 3.83 21.04
N ALA A 62 4.28 4.69 21.76
CA ALA A 62 4.79 5.96 22.26
C ALA A 62 5.96 5.78 23.26
N ALA A 63 5.94 4.69 24.05
CA ALA A 63 7.03 4.36 24.97
C ALA A 63 8.33 4.06 24.19
N LEU A 64 8.26 3.23 23.15
CA LEU A 64 9.41 2.92 22.29
C LEU A 64 9.93 4.14 21.54
N VAL A 65 9.02 5.00 21.04
CA VAL A 65 9.39 6.28 20.40
C VAL A 65 10.25 7.12 21.34
N ARG A 66 9.85 7.26 22.61
CA ARG A 66 10.61 8.04 23.61
C ARG A 66 11.90 7.34 24.03
N GLU A 67 11.86 6.04 24.33
CA GLU A 67 13.00 5.25 24.79
C GLU A 67 14.15 5.28 23.78
N HIS A 68 13.83 5.06 22.49
CA HIS A 68 14.81 5.01 21.43
C HIS A 68 15.03 6.36 20.71
N ARG A 69 14.39 7.45 21.18
CA ARG A 69 14.46 8.81 20.58
C ARG A 69 14.13 8.77 19.09
N ILE A 70 13.08 8.07 18.75
CA ILE A 70 12.62 7.90 17.37
C ILE A 70 12.18 9.24 16.78
N THR A 71 12.54 9.48 15.55
CA THR A 71 12.11 10.67 14.78
C THR A 71 10.98 10.33 13.82
N HIS A 72 10.93 9.10 13.29
CA HIS A 72 9.93 8.65 12.33
C HIS A 72 9.47 7.23 12.66
N VAL A 73 8.18 7.02 12.69
CA VAL A 73 7.54 5.71 12.83
C VAL A 73 7.08 5.25 11.45
N MET A 74 7.57 4.09 11.01
CA MET A 74 7.14 3.41 9.80
C MET A 74 6.21 2.26 10.18
N ASN A 75 4.96 2.35 9.78
CA ASN A 75 3.95 1.33 10.02
C ASN A 75 3.93 0.32 8.87
N ALA A 76 4.29 -0.93 9.15
CA ALA A 76 4.31 -2.06 8.21
C ALA A 76 3.46 -3.24 8.70
N VAL A 77 2.35 -2.94 9.40
CA VAL A 77 1.39 -3.94 9.86
C VAL A 77 0.02 -3.75 9.23
N ASP A 78 -0.84 -4.71 9.48
CA ASP A 78 -2.24 -4.76 9.03
C ASP A 78 -3.02 -3.46 9.33
N PRO A 79 -3.91 -3.00 8.43
CA PRO A 79 -4.66 -1.74 8.58
C PRO A 79 -5.46 -1.61 9.87
N ARG A 80 -5.83 -2.73 10.52
CA ARG A 80 -6.50 -2.72 11.85
C ARG A 80 -5.70 -2.01 12.94
N PHE A 81 -4.39 -1.91 12.80
CA PHE A 81 -3.48 -1.31 13.77
C PHE A 81 -3.02 0.11 13.40
N VAL A 82 -3.52 0.67 12.30
CA VAL A 82 -3.13 2.01 11.83
C VAL A 82 -3.34 3.06 12.92
N MET A 83 -4.55 3.18 13.46
CA MET A 83 -4.85 4.25 14.42
C MET A 83 -4.08 4.15 15.74
N PRO A 84 -3.92 2.97 16.39
CA PRO A 84 -3.07 2.86 17.57
C PRO A 84 -1.61 3.26 17.32
N ILE A 85 -1.03 2.91 16.16
CA ILE A 85 0.36 3.26 15.84
C ILE A 85 0.47 4.75 15.50
N PHE A 86 -0.47 5.29 14.71
CA PHE A 86 -0.56 6.70 14.36
C PHE A 86 -0.66 7.60 15.61
N ASP A 87 -1.55 7.24 16.55
CA ASP A 87 -1.71 7.95 17.81
C ASP A 87 -0.47 7.80 18.72
N GLY A 88 0.15 6.62 18.70
CA GLY A 88 1.38 6.34 19.44
C GLY A 88 2.57 7.16 18.91
N ALA A 89 2.72 7.31 17.61
CA ALA A 89 3.73 8.16 16.98
C ALA A 89 3.55 9.62 17.41
N TYR A 90 2.33 10.15 17.28
CA TYR A 90 2.00 11.50 17.70
C TYR A 90 2.30 11.74 19.20
N ALA A 91 1.81 10.86 20.08
CA ALA A 91 2.02 10.97 21.53
C ALA A 91 3.49 10.79 21.93
N GLY A 92 4.26 10.04 21.17
CA GLY A 92 5.70 9.88 21.34
C GLY A 92 6.51 11.08 20.84
N GLY A 93 5.94 11.89 19.95
CA GLY A 93 6.58 13.07 19.34
C GLY A 93 7.41 12.72 18.10
N ALA A 94 7.05 11.71 17.35
CA ALA A 94 7.65 11.33 16.07
C ALA A 94 6.73 11.66 14.89
N ASP A 95 7.31 11.79 13.70
CA ASP A 95 6.59 11.76 12.43
C ASP A 95 6.14 10.33 12.13
N TYR A 96 5.17 10.17 11.22
CA TYR A 96 4.52 8.89 10.93
C TYR A 96 4.46 8.63 9.42
N LEU A 97 4.65 7.37 9.03
CA LEU A 97 4.43 6.89 7.66
C LEU A 97 3.68 5.56 7.71
N ASP A 98 2.81 5.32 6.74
CA ASP A 98 2.16 4.02 6.51
C ASP A 98 2.09 3.67 5.02
N MET A 99 1.67 2.44 4.75
CA MET A 99 1.42 1.89 3.42
C MET A 99 -0.03 1.41 3.26
N ALA A 100 -0.88 1.76 4.22
CA ALA A 100 -2.32 1.56 4.21
C ALA A 100 -2.94 2.52 5.21
N MET A 101 -4.13 3.03 4.93
CA MET A 101 -4.81 4.00 5.79
C MET A 101 -5.80 3.31 6.77
N SER A 102 -6.41 4.10 7.66
CA SER A 102 -7.47 3.61 8.55
C SER A 102 -8.65 3.06 7.77
N LEU A 103 -9.24 1.97 8.27
CA LEU A 103 -10.28 1.20 7.58
C LEU A 103 -11.55 2.00 7.32
N SER A 104 -12.19 1.70 6.21
CA SER A 104 -13.50 2.20 5.84
C SER A 104 -14.64 1.48 6.57
N LYS A 105 -15.85 2.04 6.48
CA LYS A 105 -17.10 1.37 6.86
C LYS A 105 -18.17 1.69 5.81
N PRO A 106 -18.75 0.67 5.17
CA PRO A 106 -19.79 0.89 4.17
C PRO A 106 -20.98 1.68 4.72
N HIS A 107 -21.64 2.47 3.84
CA HIS A 107 -22.86 3.19 4.21
C HIS A 107 -23.97 2.20 4.59
N PRO A 108 -24.62 2.35 5.78
CA PRO A 108 -25.49 1.32 6.33
C PRO A 108 -26.76 1.03 5.50
N GLU A 109 -27.26 2.01 4.74
CA GLU A 109 -28.49 1.89 3.97
C GLU A 109 -28.26 1.80 2.45
N SER A 110 -27.15 2.35 1.95
CA SER A 110 -26.88 2.49 0.51
C SER A 110 -25.41 2.24 0.18
N PRO A 111 -24.86 1.05 0.51
CA PRO A 111 -23.41 0.80 0.45
C PRO A 111 -22.85 0.89 -0.97
N TYR A 112 -23.66 0.69 -2.01
CA TYR A 112 -23.22 0.69 -3.42
C TYR A 112 -23.55 1.98 -4.19
N SER A 113 -23.81 3.06 -3.49
CA SER A 113 -24.09 4.37 -4.11
C SER A 113 -23.61 5.56 -3.29
N GLN A 114 -23.41 5.38 -1.99
CA GLN A 114 -23.01 6.42 -1.06
C GLN A 114 -21.85 5.93 -0.21
N VAL A 115 -20.86 6.81 -0.01
CA VAL A 115 -19.76 6.54 0.91
C VAL A 115 -20.25 6.56 2.35
N GLY A 116 -19.72 5.65 3.14
CA GLY A 116 -19.83 5.67 4.60
C GLY A 116 -18.61 6.38 5.22
N VAL A 117 -17.92 5.73 6.16
CA VAL A 117 -16.57 6.14 6.58
C VAL A 117 -15.60 5.70 5.49
N LYS A 118 -14.80 6.60 4.98
CA LYS A 118 -13.81 6.29 3.94
C LYS A 118 -12.47 5.86 4.55
N LEU A 119 -11.66 5.14 3.80
CA LEU A 119 -10.26 4.90 4.15
C LEU A 119 -9.57 6.24 4.50
N GLY A 120 -8.82 6.28 5.59
CA GLY A 120 -8.09 7.45 6.03
C GLY A 120 -8.91 8.54 6.74
N ASP A 121 -10.23 8.49 6.77
CA ASP A 121 -11.05 9.53 7.40
C ASP A 121 -10.66 9.80 8.87
N GLU A 122 -10.31 8.75 9.63
CA GLU A 122 -9.91 8.90 11.03
C GLU A 122 -8.54 9.62 11.16
N GLN A 123 -7.61 9.37 10.24
CA GLN A 123 -6.30 10.03 10.21
C GLN A 123 -6.45 11.50 9.78
N PHE A 124 -7.18 11.76 8.68
CA PHE A 124 -7.41 13.12 8.19
C PHE A 124 -8.20 13.99 9.16
N ALA A 125 -9.06 13.41 10.00
CA ALA A 125 -9.75 14.16 11.07
C ALA A 125 -8.78 14.77 12.08
N LYS A 126 -7.55 14.25 12.19
CA LYS A 126 -6.49 14.75 13.10
C LYS A 126 -5.45 15.65 12.40
N ALA A 127 -5.66 16.01 11.12
CA ALA A 127 -4.68 16.78 10.34
C ALA A 127 -4.29 18.11 11.03
N GLY A 128 -5.25 18.83 11.61
CA GLY A 128 -4.98 20.08 12.32
C GLY A 128 -4.12 19.91 13.57
N ASP A 129 -4.21 18.79 14.26
CA ASP A 129 -3.38 18.50 15.44
C ASP A 129 -1.93 18.25 15.00
N TRP A 130 -1.72 17.44 13.95
CA TRP A 130 -0.41 17.16 13.37
C TRP A 130 0.25 18.43 12.82
N GLU A 131 -0.50 19.25 12.07
CA GLU A 131 -0.02 20.54 11.54
C GLU A 131 0.39 21.49 12.66
N SER A 132 -0.46 21.64 13.70
CA SER A 132 -0.21 22.51 14.84
C SER A 132 1.02 22.08 15.65
N ALA A 133 1.32 20.77 15.67
CA ALA A 133 2.51 20.22 16.30
C ALA A 133 3.78 20.35 15.43
N GLY A 134 3.66 20.82 14.18
CA GLY A 134 4.73 20.85 13.20
C GLY A 134 5.26 19.45 12.85
N ARG A 135 4.37 18.43 12.84
CA ARG A 135 4.67 17.03 12.58
C ARG A 135 4.05 16.57 11.28
N LEU A 136 4.73 15.65 10.61
CA LEU A 136 4.25 15.00 9.39
C LEU A 136 3.67 13.62 9.69
N ALA A 137 2.48 13.34 9.16
CA ALA A 137 1.99 12.00 8.92
C ALA A 137 1.84 11.82 7.41
N LEU A 138 2.73 11.05 6.79
CA LEU A 138 2.68 10.69 5.38
C LEU A 138 1.90 9.38 5.24
N CYS A 139 0.66 9.50 4.77
CA CYS A 139 -0.25 8.37 4.64
C CYS A 139 -0.19 7.79 3.22
N GLY A 140 -0.18 6.46 3.12
CA GLY A 140 -0.22 5.77 1.85
C GLY A 140 1.07 5.92 1.04
N ILE A 141 2.22 5.45 1.53
CA ILE A 141 3.51 5.50 0.81
C ILE A 141 4.09 4.10 0.55
N GLY A 142 3.20 3.18 0.13
CA GLY A 142 3.57 1.86 -0.40
C GLY A 142 3.70 1.85 -1.91
N VAL A 143 3.37 0.72 -2.53
CA VAL A 143 3.23 0.63 -3.99
C VAL A 143 1.86 1.15 -4.40
N GLU A 144 0.83 0.56 -3.82
CA GLU A 144 -0.57 0.97 -3.86
C GLU A 144 -1.13 0.78 -2.43
N PRO A 145 -1.46 1.89 -1.77
CA PRO A 145 -1.26 3.28 -2.15
C PRO A 145 0.20 3.73 -2.09
N GLY A 146 0.55 4.72 -2.93
CA GLY A 146 1.84 5.43 -2.85
C GLY A 146 2.48 5.74 -4.20
N LEU A 147 2.95 4.74 -4.94
CA LEU A 147 3.69 5.00 -6.17
C LEU A 147 2.79 5.59 -7.26
N SER A 148 1.54 5.11 -7.40
CA SER A 148 0.59 5.71 -8.35
C SER A 148 0.18 7.13 -7.93
N ASP A 149 0.18 7.43 -6.64
CA ASP A 149 -0.02 8.78 -6.12
C ASP A 149 1.14 9.72 -6.53
N VAL A 150 2.39 9.24 -6.44
CA VAL A 150 3.56 9.96 -6.96
C VAL A 150 3.46 10.15 -8.47
N PHE A 151 3.01 9.13 -9.23
CA PHE A 151 2.78 9.26 -10.67
C PHE A 151 1.69 10.29 -10.98
N ALA A 152 0.63 10.38 -10.18
CA ALA A 152 -0.41 11.40 -10.37
C ALA A 152 0.16 12.83 -10.21
N ARG A 153 1.01 13.06 -9.20
CA ARG A 153 1.71 14.33 -9.04
C ARG A 153 2.64 14.62 -10.22
N TYR A 154 3.42 13.64 -10.65
CA TYR A 154 4.30 13.77 -11.83
C TYR A 154 3.53 14.10 -13.11
N ALA A 155 2.43 13.40 -13.36
CA ALA A 155 1.59 13.65 -14.53
C ALA A 155 1.01 15.07 -14.54
N ALA A 156 0.48 15.53 -13.41
CA ALA A 156 -0.09 16.88 -13.28
C ALA A 156 0.97 17.98 -13.47
N ASP A 157 2.18 17.80 -12.93
CA ASP A 157 3.21 18.81 -13.04
C ASP A 157 3.88 18.84 -14.42
N HIS A 158 4.09 17.70 -15.06
CA HIS A 158 4.98 17.59 -16.22
C HIS A 158 4.31 17.15 -17.52
N LEU A 159 3.16 16.46 -17.48
CA LEU A 159 2.61 15.84 -18.67
C LEU A 159 1.28 16.42 -19.14
N PHE A 160 0.43 16.86 -18.20
CA PHE A 160 -0.94 17.29 -18.51
C PHE A 160 -1.22 18.71 -18.02
N ASP A 161 -2.01 19.46 -18.82
CA ASP A 161 -2.61 20.72 -18.39
C ASP A 161 -4.00 20.53 -17.79
N GLU A 162 -4.76 19.56 -18.33
CA GLU A 162 -6.06 19.13 -17.82
C GLU A 162 -6.11 17.62 -17.76
N ILE A 163 -6.65 17.05 -16.67
CA ILE A 163 -6.74 15.61 -16.44
C ILE A 163 -8.21 15.19 -16.42
N ASP A 164 -8.61 14.38 -17.40
CA ASP A 164 -9.94 13.79 -17.49
C ASP A 164 -10.08 12.62 -16.51
N GLU A 165 -9.09 11.71 -16.47
CA GLU A 165 -9.09 10.57 -15.54
C GLU A 165 -7.68 10.25 -15.04
N LEU A 166 -7.59 9.99 -13.72
CA LEU A 166 -6.52 9.27 -13.06
C LEU A 166 -7.04 7.86 -12.76
N GLY A 167 -6.57 6.90 -13.50
CA GLY A 167 -7.02 5.51 -13.38
C GLY A 167 -5.89 4.58 -12.96
N VAL A 168 -5.83 4.18 -11.67
CA VAL A 168 -4.88 3.17 -11.25
C VAL A 168 -5.23 1.84 -11.92
N ARG A 169 -4.23 1.20 -12.51
CA ARG A 169 -4.34 -0.12 -13.15
C ARG A 169 -3.20 -0.98 -12.64
N ASP A 170 -3.57 -1.97 -11.86
CA ASP A 170 -2.66 -2.88 -11.20
C ASP A 170 -2.89 -4.30 -11.69
N GLY A 171 -1.82 -5.04 -12.02
CA GLY A 171 -1.96 -6.38 -12.55
C GLY A 171 -0.67 -7.19 -12.52
N ALA A 172 -0.80 -8.48 -12.79
CA ALA A 172 0.30 -9.41 -12.72
C ALA A 172 0.10 -10.61 -13.65
N ASN A 173 1.19 -11.32 -13.95
CA ASN A 173 1.14 -12.67 -14.49
C ASN A 173 1.77 -13.69 -13.53
N LEU A 174 1.65 -13.42 -12.23
CA LEU A 174 2.24 -14.25 -11.19
C LEU A 174 1.59 -15.64 -11.12
N THR A 175 2.42 -16.65 -10.98
CA THR A 175 2.02 -18.02 -10.71
C THR A 175 2.77 -18.56 -9.50
N VAL A 176 2.13 -19.41 -8.70
CA VAL A 176 2.74 -20.05 -7.53
C VAL A 176 2.73 -21.55 -7.72
N GLU A 177 3.88 -22.18 -7.50
CA GLU A 177 4.01 -23.65 -7.52
C GLU A 177 3.67 -24.23 -6.14
N GLY A 178 2.79 -25.23 -6.12
CA GLY A 178 2.51 -26.02 -4.93
C GLY A 178 3.69 -26.91 -4.54
N PRO A 179 3.62 -27.58 -3.37
CA PRO A 179 4.69 -28.47 -2.91
C PRO A 179 4.96 -29.67 -3.84
N ASP A 180 4.00 -30.02 -4.68
CA ASP A 180 4.08 -31.11 -5.67
C ASP A 180 4.45 -30.61 -7.10
N GLY A 181 4.72 -29.31 -7.24
CA GLY A 181 5.03 -28.66 -8.52
C GLY A 181 3.81 -28.34 -9.40
N SER A 182 2.59 -28.58 -8.92
CA SER A 182 1.37 -28.14 -9.60
C SER A 182 1.08 -26.66 -9.34
N PRO A 183 0.31 -25.96 -10.20
CA PRO A 183 -0.18 -24.63 -9.90
C PRO A 183 -0.99 -24.63 -8.60
N ALA A 184 -0.73 -23.65 -7.73
CA ALA A 184 -1.43 -23.51 -6.45
C ALA A 184 -2.11 -22.17 -6.37
N PHE A 185 -3.32 -22.16 -5.80
CA PHE A 185 -3.97 -20.92 -5.40
C PHE A 185 -3.27 -20.37 -4.15
N ALA A 186 -2.64 -19.23 -4.29
CA ALA A 186 -2.00 -18.52 -3.18
C ALA A 186 -2.03 -17.02 -3.43
N PRO A 187 -2.47 -16.22 -2.44
CA PRO A 187 -2.43 -14.76 -2.56
C PRO A 187 -0.97 -14.29 -2.54
N SER A 188 -0.63 -13.35 -3.41
CA SER A 188 0.70 -12.73 -3.44
C SER A 188 0.91 -11.71 -2.31
N PHE A 189 -0.17 -11.30 -1.64
CA PHE A 189 -0.22 -10.37 -0.53
C PHE A 189 -1.11 -10.89 0.60
N SER A 190 -1.35 -10.10 1.66
CA SER A 190 -2.24 -10.47 2.77
C SER A 190 -3.65 -10.77 2.27
N ILE A 191 -4.09 -12.02 2.37
CA ILE A 191 -5.46 -12.36 1.97
C ILE A 191 -6.51 -11.65 2.82
N TRP A 192 -6.21 -11.33 4.07
CA TRP A 192 -7.11 -10.59 4.94
C TRP A 192 -7.39 -9.19 4.36
N THR A 193 -6.32 -8.50 3.96
CA THR A 193 -6.36 -7.17 3.34
C THR A 193 -7.03 -7.24 1.96
N THR A 194 -6.65 -8.21 1.14
CA THR A 194 -7.24 -8.41 -0.21
C THR A 194 -8.75 -8.67 -0.15
N ILE A 195 -9.24 -9.43 0.85
CA ILE A 195 -10.68 -9.62 1.06
C ILE A 195 -11.35 -8.28 1.41
N GLU A 196 -10.73 -7.45 2.25
CA GLU A 196 -11.26 -6.13 2.61
C GLU A 196 -11.39 -5.24 1.37
N GLU A 197 -10.31 -5.05 0.65
CA GLU A 197 -10.24 -4.20 -0.55
C GLU A 197 -11.21 -4.66 -1.66
N CYS A 198 -11.26 -5.96 -1.93
CA CYS A 198 -12.00 -6.49 -3.07
C CYS A 198 -13.50 -6.68 -2.81
N LEU A 199 -13.93 -6.86 -1.55
CA LEU A 199 -15.35 -7.12 -1.22
C LEU A 199 -16.06 -5.93 -0.58
N ASN A 200 -15.33 -4.91 -0.12
CA ASN A 200 -15.92 -3.63 0.24
C ASN A 200 -16.41 -2.88 -1.01
N PRO A 201 -17.40 -1.99 -0.87
CA PRO A 201 -17.88 -1.17 -1.98
C PRO A 201 -16.78 -0.27 -2.53
N PRO A 202 -16.33 -0.46 -3.78
CA PRO A 202 -15.32 0.39 -4.40
C PRO A 202 -15.73 1.87 -4.39
N VAL A 203 -14.81 2.74 -4.03
CA VAL A 203 -15.00 4.19 -4.09
C VAL A 203 -14.54 4.70 -5.45
N VAL A 204 -15.31 5.61 -6.03
CA VAL A 204 -14.99 6.36 -7.25
C VAL A 204 -15.11 7.85 -6.93
N TRP A 205 -14.23 8.65 -7.51
CA TRP A 205 -14.33 10.10 -7.48
C TRP A 205 -14.75 10.66 -8.84
N GLU A 206 -15.71 11.57 -8.82
CA GLU A 206 -16.04 12.45 -9.95
C GLU A 206 -16.18 13.89 -9.44
N LYS A 207 -15.54 14.83 -10.09
CA LYS A 207 -15.43 16.23 -9.63
C LYS A 207 -16.79 16.89 -9.35
N GLU A 208 -17.77 16.65 -10.21
CA GLU A 208 -19.12 17.19 -10.02
C GLU A 208 -19.94 16.48 -8.93
N ARG A 209 -19.64 15.20 -8.67
CA ARG A 209 -20.40 14.33 -7.76
C ARG A 209 -19.73 14.15 -6.39
N GLY A 210 -18.42 14.27 -6.33
CA GLY A 210 -17.62 13.87 -5.17
C GLY A 210 -17.41 12.35 -5.12
N TRP A 211 -17.04 11.85 -3.95
CA TRP A 211 -16.88 10.42 -3.72
C TRP A 211 -18.23 9.71 -3.66
N PHE A 212 -18.34 8.60 -4.35
CA PHE A 212 -19.45 7.67 -4.30
C PHE A 212 -18.96 6.23 -4.42
N THR A 213 -19.83 5.26 -4.16
CA THR A 213 -19.49 3.85 -4.20
C THR A 213 -20.18 3.13 -5.35
N THR A 214 -19.61 2.00 -5.73
CA THR A 214 -20.16 1.07 -6.73
C THR A 214 -20.23 -0.35 -6.15
N GLU A 215 -20.78 -1.30 -6.90
CA GLU A 215 -20.72 -2.72 -6.53
C GLU A 215 -19.28 -3.24 -6.71
N PRO A 216 -18.81 -4.16 -5.85
CA PRO A 216 -17.54 -4.85 -6.04
C PRO A 216 -17.40 -5.46 -7.43
N PHE A 217 -16.21 -5.41 -8.00
CA PHE A 217 -15.89 -5.92 -9.35
C PHE A 217 -16.67 -5.23 -10.47
N SER A 218 -17.18 -4.02 -10.26
CA SER A 218 -17.86 -3.23 -11.29
C SER A 218 -16.89 -2.68 -12.34
N GLU A 219 -17.45 -2.20 -13.45
CA GLU A 219 -16.73 -1.59 -14.58
C GLU A 219 -15.55 -2.42 -15.09
N PRO A 220 -15.75 -3.71 -15.45
CA PRO A 220 -14.65 -4.54 -15.94
C PRO A 220 -14.09 -3.99 -17.24
N GLU A 221 -12.76 -4.03 -17.37
CA GLU A 221 -12.04 -3.68 -18.60
C GLU A 221 -10.83 -4.60 -18.79
N VAL A 222 -10.40 -4.79 -20.02
CA VAL A 222 -9.16 -5.51 -20.32
C VAL A 222 -8.06 -4.48 -20.53
N PHE A 223 -7.04 -4.51 -19.68
CA PHE A 223 -5.89 -3.62 -19.75
C PHE A 223 -4.65 -4.41 -20.20
N ASP A 224 -3.89 -3.85 -21.15
CA ASP A 224 -2.67 -4.46 -21.67
C ASP A 224 -1.45 -3.96 -20.88
N PHE A 225 -0.95 -4.78 -19.96
CA PHE A 225 0.20 -4.45 -19.13
C PHE A 225 1.52 -4.65 -19.87
N PRO A 226 2.53 -3.80 -19.56
CA PRO A 226 3.84 -3.84 -20.24
C PRO A 226 4.68 -5.08 -19.84
N ASP A 227 5.87 -5.17 -20.41
CA ASP A 227 6.95 -6.10 -20.09
C ASP A 227 6.58 -7.60 -20.13
N GLY A 228 5.59 -7.93 -21.00
CA GLY A 228 5.17 -9.31 -21.23
C GLY A 228 4.18 -9.85 -20.21
N ILE A 229 3.62 -9.02 -19.34
CA ILE A 229 2.48 -9.37 -18.49
C ILE A 229 1.26 -9.61 -19.38
N GLY A 230 0.97 -8.68 -20.33
CA GLY A 230 -0.09 -8.81 -21.32
C GLY A 230 -1.45 -8.37 -20.83
N ALA A 231 -2.49 -8.80 -21.55
CA ALA A 231 -3.86 -8.37 -21.31
C ALA A 231 -4.46 -9.07 -20.07
N VAL A 232 -4.93 -8.28 -19.10
CA VAL A 232 -5.58 -8.77 -17.88
C VAL A 232 -6.89 -8.02 -17.69
N GLU A 233 -7.95 -8.71 -17.30
CA GLU A 233 -9.22 -8.08 -16.91
C GLU A 233 -9.06 -7.41 -15.55
N CYS A 234 -9.32 -6.10 -15.50
CA CYS A 234 -9.28 -5.27 -14.30
C CYS A 234 -10.69 -4.87 -13.89
N VAL A 235 -10.95 -4.80 -12.60
CA VAL A 235 -12.25 -4.49 -12.01
C VAL A 235 -12.10 -3.48 -10.87
N ASN A 236 -13.11 -2.66 -10.63
CA ASN A 236 -13.12 -1.73 -9.50
C ASN A 236 -13.02 -2.49 -8.17
N VAL A 237 -12.14 -2.01 -7.30
CA VAL A 237 -12.03 -2.41 -5.90
C VAL A 237 -11.90 -1.16 -5.01
N GLU A 238 -12.11 -1.27 -3.70
CA GLU A 238 -11.86 -0.17 -2.76
C GLU A 238 -10.36 0.02 -2.60
N HIS A 239 -9.87 1.27 -2.78
CA HIS A 239 -8.45 1.57 -2.57
C HIS A 239 -8.22 3.04 -2.23
N GLU A 240 -7.09 3.33 -1.59
CA GLU A 240 -6.75 4.61 -0.97
C GLU A 240 -6.52 5.75 -1.95
N GLU A 241 -5.96 5.48 -3.14
CA GLU A 241 -5.60 6.49 -4.14
C GLU A 241 -6.79 7.32 -4.58
N VAL A 242 -7.97 6.68 -4.67
CA VAL A 242 -9.22 7.40 -5.00
C VAL A 242 -9.58 8.43 -3.93
N LEU A 243 -9.07 8.26 -2.71
CA LEU A 243 -9.30 9.16 -1.58
C LEU A 243 -8.17 10.15 -1.37
N LEU A 244 -6.97 9.83 -1.88
CA LEU A 244 -5.78 10.67 -1.78
C LEU A 244 -5.68 11.64 -2.96
N MET A 245 -5.61 11.15 -4.21
CA MET A 245 -5.35 11.95 -5.40
C MET A 245 -6.23 13.20 -5.53
N PRO A 246 -7.57 13.16 -5.31
CA PRO A 246 -8.41 14.35 -5.46
C PRO A 246 -8.15 15.47 -4.44
N ARG A 247 -7.34 15.21 -3.42
CA ARG A 247 -7.00 16.23 -2.41
C ARG A 247 -5.89 17.17 -2.89
N TRP A 248 -5.02 16.69 -3.79
CA TRP A 248 -3.84 17.42 -4.24
C TRP A 248 -3.69 17.53 -5.76
N VAL A 249 -4.40 16.69 -6.52
CA VAL A 249 -4.39 16.71 -7.98
C VAL A 249 -5.79 17.00 -8.50
N ASP A 250 -5.91 18.01 -9.36
CA ASP A 250 -7.18 18.36 -10.01
C ASP A 250 -7.43 17.42 -11.18
N ALA A 251 -8.47 16.59 -11.07
CA ALA A 251 -8.89 15.62 -12.09
C ALA A 251 -10.41 15.51 -12.13
N GLU A 252 -10.99 15.21 -13.29
CA GLU A 252 -12.44 15.05 -13.44
C GLU A 252 -12.93 13.73 -12.86
N ARG A 253 -12.10 12.67 -12.94
CA ARG A 253 -12.41 11.32 -12.44
C ARG A 253 -11.17 10.66 -11.85
N VAL A 254 -11.38 9.87 -10.78
CA VAL A 254 -10.33 8.97 -10.20
C VAL A 254 -10.93 7.60 -9.93
N THR A 255 -10.24 6.57 -10.41
CA THR A 255 -10.63 5.15 -10.27
C THR A 255 -9.45 4.28 -9.88
N PHE A 256 -9.73 3.17 -9.20
CA PHE A 256 -8.76 2.10 -8.98
C PHE A 256 -9.33 0.78 -9.51
N LYS A 257 -8.57 0.08 -10.36
CA LYS A 257 -8.95 -1.23 -10.89
C LYS A 257 -7.84 -2.24 -10.74
N TYR A 258 -8.19 -3.40 -10.19
CA TYR A 258 -7.27 -4.49 -9.92
C TYR A 258 -7.42 -5.61 -10.93
N GLY A 259 -6.33 -6.05 -11.52
CA GLY A 259 -6.22 -7.22 -12.39
C GLY A 259 -6.02 -8.50 -11.58
N LEU A 260 -7.11 -9.01 -11.01
CA LEU A 260 -7.11 -10.17 -10.11
C LEU A 260 -7.12 -11.53 -10.84
N GLY A 261 -7.64 -11.56 -12.08
CA GLY A 261 -7.92 -12.79 -12.80
C GLY A 261 -9.22 -13.48 -12.34
N GLU A 262 -9.83 -14.23 -13.27
CA GLU A 262 -11.16 -14.84 -13.09
C GLU A 262 -11.21 -15.81 -11.90
N GLU A 263 -10.20 -16.68 -11.75
CA GLU A 263 -10.15 -17.66 -10.66
C GLU A 263 -10.15 -16.99 -9.28
N PHE A 264 -9.38 -15.92 -9.11
CA PHE A 264 -9.28 -15.21 -7.84
C PHE A 264 -10.60 -14.51 -7.49
N ILE A 265 -11.21 -13.84 -8.46
CA ILE A 265 -12.52 -13.19 -8.31
C ILE A 265 -13.59 -14.21 -7.94
N ASP A 266 -13.62 -15.38 -8.58
CA ASP A 266 -14.59 -16.42 -8.28
C ASP A 266 -14.41 -16.98 -6.86
N VAL A 267 -13.17 -17.16 -6.39
CA VAL A 267 -12.91 -17.57 -5.00
C VAL A 267 -13.43 -16.51 -4.02
N LEU A 268 -13.16 -15.22 -4.25
CA LEU A 268 -13.67 -14.14 -3.39
C LEU A 268 -15.19 -14.11 -3.35
N LYS A 269 -15.85 -14.24 -4.49
CA LYS A 269 -17.33 -14.32 -4.56
C LYS A 269 -17.89 -15.52 -3.78
N VAL A 270 -17.20 -16.66 -3.81
CA VAL A 270 -17.61 -17.85 -3.03
C VAL A 270 -17.43 -17.59 -1.54
N LEU A 271 -16.28 -17.02 -1.10
CA LEU A 271 -16.06 -16.67 0.31
C LEU A 271 -17.16 -15.72 0.82
N HIS A 272 -17.52 -14.69 0.05
CA HIS A 272 -18.59 -13.77 0.37
C HIS A 272 -19.96 -14.47 0.47
N LYS A 273 -20.29 -15.28 -0.54
CA LYS A 273 -21.57 -16.00 -0.60
C LYS A 273 -21.81 -16.93 0.60
N VAL A 274 -20.75 -17.52 1.16
CA VAL A 274 -20.84 -18.41 2.32
C VAL A 274 -20.53 -17.71 3.64
N GLY A 275 -20.22 -16.40 3.63
CA GLY A 275 -19.94 -15.57 4.81
C GLY A 275 -18.60 -15.86 5.47
N LEU A 276 -17.61 -16.32 4.69
CA LEU A 276 -16.23 -16.54 5.16
C LEU A 276 -15.36 -15.28 5.08
N ASP A 277 -15.85 -14.22 4.48
CA ASP A 277 -15.24 -12.87 4.45
C ASP A 277 -15.53 -12.03 5.71
N ARG A 278 -16.45 -12.48 6.57
CA ARG A 278 -16.92 -11.75 7.75
C ARG A 278 -15.85 -11.67 8.83
N THR A 279 -15.81 -10.53 9.53
CA THR A 279 -14.91 -10.27 10.67
C THR A 279 -15.58 -10.44 12.02
N ASP A 280 -16.92 -10.42 12.10
CA ASP A 280 -17.67 -10.72 13.32
C ASP A 280 -17.51 -12.19 13.69
N THR A 281 -17.39 -12.46 15.00
CA THR A 281 -17.12 -13.83 15.48
C THR A 281 -18.33 -14.73 15.37
N VAL A 282 -18.08 -16.00 15.04
CA VAL A 282 -19.04 -17.10 15.08
C VAL A 282 -18.55 -18.17 16.05
N ARG A 283 -19.50 -18.87 16.71
CA ARG A 283 -19.16 -19.91 17.68
C ARG A 283 -19.03 -21.27 17.03
N VAL A 284 -17.85 -21.85 17.08
CA VAL A 284 -17.55 -23.19 16.56
C VAL A 284 -16.99 -24.06 17.65
N GLY A 285 -17.68 -25.16 18.01
CA GLY A 285 -17.19 -26.10 19.04
C GLY A 285 -16.93 -25.46 20.42
N GLY A 286 -17.60 -24.33 20.72
CA GLY A 286 -17.41 -23.62 21.99
C GLY A 286 -16.33 -22.51 21.97
N VAL A 287 -15.64 -22.32 20.84
CA VAL A 287 -14.65 -21.26 20.61
C VAL A 287 -15.26 -20.19 19.71
N GLU A 288 -15.04 -18.92 20.02
CA GLU A 288 -15.38 -17.79 19.15
C GLU A 288 -14.26 -17.62 18.12
N VAL A 289 -14.61 -17.61 16.83
CA VAL A 289 -13.65 -17.46 15.72
C VAL A 289 -14.17 -16.44 14.71
N SER A 290 -13.26 -15.63 14.14
CA SER A 290 -13.57 -14.81 12.96
C SER A 290 -13.46 -15.68 11.71
N PRO A 291 -14.50 -15.77 10.86
CA PRO A 291 -14.41 -16.54 9.62
C PRO A 291 -13.27 -16.11 8.70
N ARG A 292 -13.04 -14.80 8.53
CA ARG A 292 -11.92 -14.26 7.73
C ARG A 292 -10.56 -14.65 8.27
N ASP A 293 -10.36 -14.63 9.59
CA ASP A 293 -9.10 -15.05 10.20
C ASP A 293 -8.84 -16.55 9.99
N VAL A 294 -9.89 -17.38 9.94
CA VAL A 294 -9.76 -18.80 9.59
C VAL A 294 -9.31 -18.97 8.13
N VAL A 295 -9.91 -18.21 7.20
CA VAL A 295 -9.48 -18.22 5.79
C VAL A 295 -8.00 -17.83 5.68
N ALA A 296 -7.61 -16.73 6.33
CA ALA A 296 -6.23 -16.27 6.32
C ALA A 296 -5.27 -17.32 6.89
N ALA A 297 -5.65 -18.00 7.97
CA ALA A 297 -4.84 -19.05 8.58
C ALA A 297 -4.74 -20.35 7.75
N CYS A 298 -5.66 -20.58 6.81
CA CYS A 298 -5.65 -21.74 5.92
C CYS A 298 -4.76 -21.56 4.68
N LEU A 299 -4.40 -20.33 4.34
CA LEU A 299 -3.58 -19.99 3.18
C LEU A 299 -2.10 -19.83 3.55
N PRO A 300 -1.18 -20.06 2.60
CA PRO A 300 0.23 -19.87 2.87
C PRO A 300 0.56 -18.40 3.12
N ASP A 301 1.52 -18.15 4.01
CA ASP A 301 2.05 -16.81 4.24
C ASP A 301 2.75 -16.31 2.96
N PRO A 302 2.30 -15.17 2.38
CA PRO A 302 2.88 -14.61 1.16
C PRO A 302 4.39 -14.36 1.25
N ALA A 303 4.92 -14.04 2.43
CA ALA A 303 6.35 -13.85 2.65
C ALA A 303 7.19 -15.12 2.35
N THR A 304 6.56 -16.30 2.40
CA THR A 304 7.24 -17.60 2.19
C THR A 304 7.12 -18.13 0.76
N LEU A 305 6.46 -17.41 -0.13
CA LEU A 305 6.15 -17.87 -1.49
C LEU A 305 7.24 -17.58 -2.51
N GLY A 306 8.17 -16.66 -2.22
CA GLY A 306 9.09 -16.10 -3.20
C GLY A 306 9.83 -17.12 -4.06
N ASP A 307 10.37 -18.19 -3.47
CA ASP A 307 11.09 -19.24 -4.20
C ASP A 307 10.20 -20.08 -5.15
N ARG A 308 8.90 -20.10 -4.90
CA ARG A 308 7.89 -20.83 -5.67
C ARG A 308 7.04 -19.95 -6.57
N MET A 309 7.29 -18.65 -6.54
CA MET A 309 6.58 -17.67 -7.35
C MET A 309 7.36 -17.38 -8.63
N ARG A 310 6.66 -17.25 -9.75
CA ARG A 310 7.22 -16.87 -11.05
C ARG A 310 6.35 -15.80 -11.69
N GLY A 311 6.98 -14.94 -12.49
CA GLY A 311 6.31 -13.88 -13.22
C GLY A 311 6.59 -12.50 -12.67
N LYS A 312 5.76 -11.55 -13.04
CA LYS A 312 5.94 -10.12 -12.77
C LYS A 312 4.66 -9.52 -12.20
N THR A 313 4.84 -8.50 -11.38
CA THR A 313 3.77 -7.58 -10.95
C THR A 313 4.00 -6.21 -11.60
N CYS A 314 2.91 -5.51 -11.89
CA CYS A 314 2.90 -4.16 -12.42
C CYS A 314 1.89 -3.33 -11.64
N ALA A 315 2.36 -2.22 -11.11
CA ALA A 315 1.53 -1.18 -10.53
C ALA A 315 1.67 0.09 -11.37
N GLY A 316 0.58 0.85 -11.58
CA GLY A 316 0.70 2.05 -12.39
C GLY A 316 -0.57 2.84 -12.57
N LEU A 317 -0.39 4.02 -13.15
CA LEU A 317 -1.42 5.03 -13.36
C LEU A 317 -1.64 5.31 -14.84
N GLN A 318 -2.83 5.02 -15.34
CA GLN A 318 -3.32 5.49 -16.65
C GLN A 318 -3.89 6.89 -16.48
N VAL A 319 -3.33 7.84 -17.21
CA VAL A 319 -3.78 9.23 -17.19
C VAL A 319 -4.30 9.61 -18.57
N THR A 320 -5.49 10.18 -18.65
CA THR A 320 -6.06 10.75 -19.86
C THR A 320 -6.40 12.23 -19.68
N GLY A 321 -6.34 13.00 -20.73
CA GLY A 321 -6.65 14.43 -20.68
C GLY A 321 -5.99 15.24 -21.79
N THR A 322 -5.73 16.52 -21.52
CA THR A 322 -5.02 17.44 -22.42
C THR A 322 -3.56 17.56 -21.96
N GLY A 323 -2.63 17.18 -22.84
CA GLY A 323 -1.19 17.32 -22.59
C GLY A 323 -0.70 18.76 -22.54
N LYS A 324 0.52 18.97 -22.03
CA LYS A 324 1.18 20.29 -21.96
C LYS A 324 1.39 20.94 -23.34
N ASP A 325 1.24 20.18 -24.42
CA ASP A 325 1.26 20.66 -25.80
C ASP A 325 -0.14 21.05 -26.34
N GLY A 326 -1.17 20.95 -25.51
CA GLY A 326 -2.56 21.26 -25.84
C GLY A 326 -3.25 20.19 -26.71
N GLN A 327 -2.67 18.99 -26.86
CA GLN A 327 -3.28 17.88 -27.58
C GLN A 327 -3.88 16.83 -26.63
N PRO A 328 -4.91 16.08 -27.07
CA PRO A 328 -5.36 14.92 -26.31
C PRO A 328 -4.21 13.95 -26.06
N ARG A 329 -4.07 13.50 -24.84
CA ARG A 329 -3.00 12.59 -24.39
C ARG A 329 -3.55 11.47 -23.55
N SER A 330 -2.97 10.28 -23.75
CA SER A 330 -3.19 9.08 -22.92
C SER A 330 -1.82 8.50 -22.58
N THR A 331 -1.51 8.35 -21.29
CA THR A 331 -0.19 7.92 -20.83
C THR A 331 -0.35 6.95 -19.67
N TYR A 332 0.34 5.81 -19.74
CA TYR A 332 0.48 4.89 -18.62
C TYR A 332 1.87 5.04 -18.00
N LEU A 333 1.91 5.47 -16.73
CA LEU A 333 3.11 5.50 -15.89
C LEU A 333 3.11 4.23 -15.04
N TYR A 334 4.20 3.47 -15.04
CA TYR A 334 4.17 2.14 -14.45
C TYR A 334 5.51 1.72 -13.83
N HIS A 335 5.42 0.75 -12.95
CA HIS A 335 6.56 0.10 -12.32
C HIS A 335 6.36 -1.42 -12.34
N VAL A 336 7.24 -2.13 -13.05
CA VAL A 336 7.20 -3.59 -13.17
C VAL A 336 8.32 -4.20 -12.33
N VAL A 337 7.99 -5.21 -11.54
CA VAL A 337 8.97 -5.99 -10.75
C VAL A 337 8.87 -7.47 -11.09
N ASP A 338 10.00 -8.03 -11.51
CA ASP A 338 10.16 -9.46 -11.76
C ASP A 338 10.51 -10.18 -10.45
N ASN A 339 9.80 -11.29 -10.15
CA ASN A 339 10.01 -12.03 -8.92
C ASN A 339 11.38 -12.70 -8.84
N GLU A 340 11.93 -13.21 -9.95
CA GLU A 340 13.25 -13.83 -9.95
C GLU A 340 14.34 -12.80 -9.64
N TRP A 341 14.19 -11.58 -10.19
CA TRP A 341 15.10 -10.48 -9.91
C TRP A 341 15.04 -10.04 -8.44
N SER A 342 13.84 -9.79 -7.88
CA SER A 342 13.68 -9.32 -6.51
C SER A 342 14.15 -10.35 -5.47
N MET A 343 13.91 -11.64 -5.76
CA MET A 343 14.41 -12.74 -4.94
C MET A 343 15.93 -12.86 -5.00
N TRP A 344 16.52 -12.74 -6.19
CA TRP A 344 17.98 -12.81 -6.35
C TRP A 344 18.69 -11.63 -5.70
N GLU A 345 18.16 -10.42 -5.87
CA GLU A 345 18.81 -9.19 -5.42
C GLU A 345 18.59 -8.92 -3.93
N TYR A 346 17.37 -9.15 -3.43
CA TYR A 346 16.95 -8.76 -2.07
C TYR A 346 16.48 -9.92 -1.19
N GLY A 347 16.20 -11.09 -1.76
CA GLY A 347 15.66 -12.23 -1.03
C GLY A 347 14.18 -12.11 -0.68
N HIS A 348 13.45 -11.21 -1.32
CA HIS A 348 12.03 -10.95 -1.08
C HIS A 348 11.23 -11.01 -2.37
N GLN A 349 10.02 -11.58 -2.32
CA GLN A 349 9.14 -11.68 -3.48
C GLN A 349 8.72 -10.30 -4.00
N CYS A 350 8.38 -10.24 -5.31
CA CYS A 350 8.22 -8.99 -6.05
C CYS A 350 7.18 -8.02 -5.45
N VAL A 351 6.01 -8.49 -5.04
CA VAL A 351 4.95 -7.61 -4.48
C VAL A 351 5.41 -7.00 -3.15
N VAL A 352 6.01 -7.81 -2.28
CA VAL A 352 6.52 -7.38 -0.98
C VAL A 352 7.66 -6.37 -1.13
N TRP A 353 8.60 -6.63 -2.07
CA TRP A 353 9.69 -5.70 -2.37
C TRP A 353 9.17 -4.38 -2.96
N GLN A 354 8.24 -4.47 -3.92
CA GLN A 354 7.64 -3.31 -4.59
C GLN A 354 6.90 -2.40 -3.60
N THR A 355 6.23 -3.00 -2.60
CA THR A 355 5.60 -2.24 -1.53
C THR A 355 6.63 -1.57 -0.62
N ALA A 356 7.69 -2.28 -0.25
CA ALA A 356 8.64 -1.84 0.76
C ALA A 356 9.66 -0.79 0.26
N VAL A 357 9.96 -0.71 -1.03
CA VAL A 357 10.96 0.23 -1.57
C VAL A 357 10.51 1.68 -1.45
N ASN A 358 9.23 1.95 -1.65
CA ASN A 358 8.69 3.30 -1.68
C ASN A 358 8.82 4.06 -0.34
N PRO A 359 8.47 3.48 0.83
CA PRO A 359 8.71 4.15 2.10
C PRO A 359 10.20 4.36 2.41
N VAL A 360 11.10 3.49 1.91
CA VAL A 360 12.54 3.73 2.06
C VAL A 360 12.97 4.96 1.27
N VAL A 361 12.51 5.10 0.02
CA VAL A 361 12.75 6.29 -0.82
C VAL A 361 12.21 7.55 -0.15
N ALA A 362 10.97 7.52 0.33
CA ALA A 362 10.35 8.66 1.00
C ALA A 362 11.12 9.08 2.27
N LEU A 363 11.52 8.12 3.12
CA LEU A 363 12.31 8.39 4.32
C LEU A 363 13.68 8.99 3.99
N GLU A 364 14.32 8.57 2.90
CA GLU A 364 15.59 9.17 2.46
C GLU A 364 15.40 10.61 2.00
N LEU A 365 14.31 10.93 1.27
CA LEU A 365 13.97 12.29 0.86
C LEU A 365 13.60 13.19 2.06
N LEU A 366 12.93 12.65 3.06
CA LEU A 366 12.67 13.35 4.32
C LEU A 366 13.97 13.57 5.11
N ALA A 367 14.86 12.58 5.15
CA ALA A 367 16.12 12.66 5.88
C ALA A 367 17.09 13.73 5.32
N ASN A 368 17.12 13.89 4.00
CA ASN A 368 17.97 14.88 3.33
C ASN A 368 17.29 16.25 3.15
N GLY A 369 16.01 16.39 3.57
CA GLY A 369 15.23 17.62 3.51
C GLY A 369 14.67 17.98 2.14
N THR A 370 14.74 17.08 1.15
CA THR A 370 14.11 17.26 -0.17
C THR A 370 12.60 17.27 -0.04
N TRP A 371 12.05 16.33 0.74
CA TRP A 371 10.67 16.36 1.18
C TRP A 371 10.57 16.94 2.58
N SER A 372 9.56 17.77 2.83
CA SER A 372 9.25 18.33 4.14
C SER A 372 7.78 18.76 4.19
N GLY A 373 7.13 18.60 5.35
CA GLY A 373 5.73 18.97 5.50
C GLY A 373 5.27 18.88 6.95
N ALA A 374 4.04 19.32 7.20
CA ALA A 374 3.36 19.16 8.48
C ALA A 374 1.86 18.92 8.22
N GLY A 375 1.22 18.14 9.06
CA GLY A 375 -0.16 17.71 8.90
C GLY A 375 -0.25 16.24 8.49
N VAL A 376 -1.42 15.81 8.01
CA VAL A 376 -1.67 14.50 7.43
C VAL A 376 -1.71 14.68 5.92
N LEU A 377 -0.71 14.16 5.22
CA LEU A 377 -0.49 14.37 3.79
C LEU A 377 -0.37 13.04 3.05
N GLY A 378 -0.77 13.03 1.78
CA GLY A 378 -0.46 11.96 0.83
C GLY A 378 0.83 12.25 0.04
N PRO A 379 1.36 11.28 -0.72
CA PRO A 379 2.55 11.48 -1.56
C PRO A 379 2.40 12.59 -2.58
N GLU A 380 1.21 12.85 -3.07
CA GLU A 380 0.90 13.89 -4.07
C GLU A 380 1.13 15.33 -3.56
N ALA A 381 1.30 15.50 -2.25
CA ALA A 381 1.63 16.80 -1.67
C ALA A 381 3.09 17.20 -1.91
N PHE A 382 3.91 16.30 -2.45
CA PHE A 382 5.35 16.48 -2.62
C PHE A 382 5.77 16.47 -4.08
N ASP A 383 6.98 16.99 -4.36
CA ASP A 383 7.60 16.91 -5.68
C ASP A 383 7.91 15.45 -6.04
N ALA A 384 7.41 15.00 -7.18
CA ALA A 384 7.53 13.62 -7.64
C ALA A 384 8.89 13.30 -8.25
N GLU A 385 9.55 14.26 -8.93
CA GLU A 385 10.79 13.97 -9.68
C GLU A 385 11.91 13.42 -8.79
N PRO A 386 12.22 14.00 -7.61
CA PRO A 386 13.26 13.44 -6.74
C PRO A 386 12.95 12.03 -6.26
N PHE A 387 11.67 11.70 -6.05
CA PHE A 387 11.25 10.36 -5.67
C PHE A 387 11.48 9.36 -6.80
N LEU A 388 11.03 9.69 -8.00
CA LEU A 388 11.14 8.83 -9.17
C LEU A 388 12.60 8.64 -9.62
N ASP A 389 13.44 9.65 -9.44
CA ASP A 389 14.88 9.54 -9.70
C ASP A 389 15.55 8.61 -8.69
N LEU A 390 15.24 8.77 -7.39
CA LEU A 390 15.81 7.93 -6.34
C LEU A 390 15.31 6.49 -6.43
N LEU A 391 14.06 6.26 -6.83
CA LEU A 391 13.52 4.92 -7.06
C LEU A 391 14.33 4.13 -8.09
N ARG A 392 14.82 4.77 -9.16
CA ARG A 392 15.69 4.15 -10.17
C ARG A 392 17.00 3.62 -9.59
N ASP A 393 17.53 4.28 -8.58
CA ASP A 393 18.78 3.89 -7.92
C ASP A 393 18.64 2.58 -7.13
N HIS A 394 17.42 2.15 -6.83
CA HIS A 394 17.13 0.87 -6.18
C HIS A 394 17.06 -0.32 -7.15
N GLY A 395 17.17 -0.09 -8.47
CA GLY A 395 17.43 -1.13 -9.49
C GLY A 395 16.19 -1.64 -10.23
N ALA A 396 14.98 -1.15 -9.93
CA ALA A 396 13.78 -1.41 -10.71
C ALA A 396 13.21 -0.09 -11.24
N PRO A 397 13.56 0.29 -12.47
CA PRO A 397 13.14 1.57 -13.02
C PRO A 397 11.64 1.57 -13.36
N TRP A 398 10.99 2.69 -13.08
CA TRP A 398 9.66 2.95 -13.60
C TRP A 398 9.69 3.26 -15.10
N GLY A 399 8.57 3.07 -15.77
CA GLY A 399 8.39 3.31 -17.19
C GLY A 399 7.23 4.25 -17.51
N GLN A 400 7.20 4.72 -18.76
CA GLN A 400 6.12 5.52 -19.34
C GLN A 400 5.80 4.98 -20.73
N ARG A 401 4.50 4.84 -21.00
CA ARG A 401 3.97 4.48 -22.33
C ARG A 401 2.88 5.45 -22.70
N ASP A 402 3.02 6.09 -23.86
CA ASP A 402 1.93 6.89 -24.47
C ASP A 402 1.11 5.97 -25.38
N ASP A 403 -0.24 5.99 -25.27
CA ASP A 403 -1.18 5.15 -26.03
C ASP A 403 -1.87 5.92 -27.17
#